data_c40aebce0e23a276792602c987eba544
#
_entry.id   c40aebce0e23a276792602c987eba544
#
_cell.length_a   1.000
_cell.length_b   1.000
_cell.length_c   1.000
_cell.angle_alpha   90.00
_cell.angle_beta   90.00
_cell.angle_gamma   90.00
#
_symmetry.space_group_name_H-M   'P 1'
#
loop_
_entity.id
_entity.type
_entity.pdbx_description
1 polymer ?
#
loop_
_entity_poly.entity_id
_entity_poly.type
_entity_poly.pdbx_seq_one_letter_code
_entity_poly.pdbx_strand_id
1 'polypeptide(L)'
;MSYQQGSIRAVDTDYDVEWLGQVDYMEMWHRQAKYAQQRADAAGATRDEPDRGVDKLLFLEHPATYTAGKRTQPEDLPDNDDTPLIRIDRGGRITWHGPGQLVGYPIIRLAQPLDVVDYVRRLEEALITACHTLGVTSAGRVEGRSGVWLPTDVVRGKLRPERKIAAIGLRVTHGVTMHGFALNCDNSLEPYNHIVPCGISDAGVTTLTEELGRDIRPHDIVGLMRDSLIAALDGTQPITTSTIPDDGHKRIKVQ
;
A
#
# COMPACT_ATOMS: atom_id res chain seq x y z
N MET A 1 9.30 5.39 19.41
CA MET A 1 9.88 6.30 18.39
C MET A 1 8.86 7.41 18.18
N SER A 2 9.26 8.69 18.29
CA SER A 2 8.38 9.81 17.93
C SER A 2 8.46 9.99 16.41
N TYR A 3 7.33 9.84 15.72
CA TYR A 3 7.23 10.15 14.30
C TYR A 3 7.39 11.65 14.06
N GLN A 4 7.95 12.03 12.91
CA GLN A 4 8.16 13.44 12.58
C GLN A 4 6.80 14.16 12.53
N GLN A 5 6.69 15.28 13.25
CA GLN A 5 5.56 16.19 13.10
C GLN A 5 5.77 17.03 11.82
N GLY A 6 4.69 17.23 11.05
CA GLY A 6 4.72 17.97 9.80
C GLY A 6 4.79 17.10 8.53
N SER A 7 4.89 17.76 7.39
CA SER A 7 4.92 17.10 6.08
C SER A 7 6.18 16.26 5.88
N ILE A 8 6.01 15.08 5.27
CA ILE A 8 7.13 14.24 4.81
C ILE A 8 7.63 14.64 3.42
N ARG A 9 6.93 15.55 2.76
CA ARG A 9 7.23 16.01 1.41
C ARG A 9 8.30 17.09 1.40
N ALA A 10 9.07 17.12 0.32
CA ALA A 10 10.08 18.16 0.10
C ALA A 10 9.47 19.52 -0.29
N VAL A 11 8.21 19.54 -0.69
CA VAL A 11 7.48 20.75 -1.15
C VAL A 11 6.10 20.82 -0.52
N ASP A 12 5.61 22.04 -0.37
CA ASP A 12 4.25 22.35 0.07
C ASP A 12 3.43 22.91 -1.11
N THR A 13 3.24 22.06 -2.13
CA THR A 13 2.42 22.37 -3.31
C THR A 13 1.25 21.41 -3.38
N ASP A 14 0.20 21.78 -4.11
CA ASP A 14 -0.91 20.87 -4.38
C ASP A 14 -0.44 19.59 -5.06
N TYR A 15 -1.19 18.51 -4.83
CA TYR A 15 -0.97 17.24 -5.53
C TYR A 15 -1.69 17.23 -6.87
N ASP A 16 -1.08 16.61 -7.85
CA ASP A 16 -1.75 16.18 -9.06
C ASP A 16 -2.37 14.79 -8.79
N VAL A 17 -3.70 14.74 -8.77
CA VAL A 17 -4.46 13.54 -8.37
C VAL A 17 -5.23 12.99 -9.55
N GLU A 18 -4.99 11.73 -9.90
CA GLU A 18 -5.61 11.08 -11.05
C GLU A 18 -6.28 9.74 -10.66
N TRP A 19 -7.51 9.49 -11.17
CA TRP A 19 -8.10 8.16 -11.27
C TRP A 19 -7.93 7.67 -12.71
N LEU A 20 -7.20 6.56 -12.89
CA LEU A 20 -6.79 6.08 -14.22
C LEU A 20 -7.63 4.90 -14.73
N GLY A 21 -8.61 4.44 -13.93
CA GLY A 21 -9.34 3.22 -14.24
C GLY A 21 -8.44 1.99 -14.24
N GLN A 22 -8.70 1.03 -15.10
CA GLN A 22 -7.88 -0.17 -15.22
C GLN A 22 -6.72 0.05 -16.19
N VAL A 23 -5.48 -0.15 -15.73
CA VAL A 23 -4.25 0.07 -16.52
C VAL A 23 -3.36 -1.16 -16.44
N ASP A 24 -2.77 -1.57 -17.57
CA ASP A 24 -1.76 -2.64 -17.60
C ASP A 24 -0.61 -2.37 -16.64
N TYR A 25 -0.13 -3.44 -15.97
CA TYR A 25 0.89 -3.28 -14.94
C TYR A 25 2.22 -2.74 -15.50
N MET A 26 2.68 -3.27 -16.64
CA MET A 26 3.94 -2.84 -17.25
C MET A 26 3.86 -1.44 -17.81
N GLU A 27 2.73 -1.08 -18.44
CA GLU A 27 2.47 0.30 -18.87
C GLU A 27 2.58 1.25 -17.69
N MET A 28 1.88 0.93 -16.59
CA MET A 28 1.87 1.79 -15.41
C MET A 28 3.25 1.86 -14.73
N TRP A 29 4.00 0.77 -14.71
CA TRP A 29 5.37 0.77 -14.18
C TRP A 29 6.29 1.71 -14.97
N HIS A 30 6.22 1.69 -16.29
CA HIS A 30 6.97 2.62 -17.14
C HIS A 30 6.53 4.09 -16.92
N ARG A 31 5.22 4.33 -16.76
CA ARG A 31 4.69 5.68 -16.44
C ARG A 31 5.20 6.17 -15.09
N GLN A 32 5.21 5.33 -14.06
CA GLN A 32 5.77 5.66 -12.75
C GLN A 32 7.25 6.03 -12.85
N ALA A 33 8.06 5.24 -13.57
CA ALA A 33 9.49 5.53 -13.75
C ALA A 33 9.73 6.91 -14.42
N LYS A 34 8.92 7.23 -15.45
CA LYS A 34 8.95 8.53 -16.10
C LYS A 34 8.56 9.67 -15.15
N TYR A 35 7.48 9.51 -14.39
CA TYR A 35 7.03 10.51 -13.43
C TYR A 35 8.04 10.71 -12.30
N ALA A 36 8.62 9.63 -11.78
CA ALA A 36 9.63 9.71 -10.73
C ALA A 36 10.90 10.44 -11.24
N GLN A 37 11.32 10.20 -12.48
CA GLN A 37 12.44 10.91 -13.09
C GLN A 37 12.11 12.39 -13.26
N GLN A 38 10.96 12.73 -13.84
CA GLN A 38 10.51 14.12 -14.00
C GLN A 38 10.44 14.85 -12.65
N ARG A 39 9.93 14.17 -11.61
CA ARG A 39 9.84 14.72 -10.26
C ARG A 39 11.22 14.95 -9.64
N ALA A 40 12.18 14.06 -9.89
CA ALA A 40 13.55 14.21 -9.44
C ALA A 40 14.26 15.37 -10.17
N ASP A 41 14.07 15.49 -11.50
CA ASP A 41 14.70 16.53 -12.32
C ASP A 41 14.15 17.94 -12.02
N ALA A 42 12.88 18.03 -11.58
CA ALA A 42 12.25 19.29 -11.18
C ALA A 42 12.73 19.82 -9.82
N ALA A 43 13.44 19.00 -9.07
CA ALA A 43 14.11 19.42 -7.86
C ALA A 43 15.26 20.37 -8.23
N GLY A 44 15.37 21.53 -7.55
CA GLY A 44 16.48 22.45 -7.77
C GLY A 44 17.84 21.73 -7.71
N ALA A 45 18.75 22.09 -8.59
CA ALA A 45 20.09 21.48 -8.67
C ALA A 45 20.93 21.79 -7.42
N THR A 46 20.59 22.85 -6.71
CA THR A 46 21.23 23.28 -5.45
C THR A 46 20.20 23.47 -4.35
N ARG A 47 20.66 23.53 -3.08
CA ARG A 47 19.81 23.74 -1.91
C ARG A 47 19.06 25.07 -1.93
N ASP A 48 19.56 26.05 -2.69
CA ASP A 48 19.03 27.42 -2.79
C ASP A 48 18.07 27.60 -3.98
N GLU A 49 17.97 26.60 -4.86
CA GLU A 49 17.00 26.63 -5.96
C GLU A 49 15.66 26.06 -5.51
N PRO A 50 14.54 26.76 -5.80
CA PRO A 50 13.21 26.27 -5.42
C PRO A 50 12.87 24.97 -6.17
N ASP A 51 12.40 23.97 -5.44
CA ASP A 51 11.78 22.79 -6.03
C ASP A 51 10.45 23.20 -6.69
N ARG A 52 10.33 22.99 -7.99
CA ARG A 52 9.14 23.31 -8.81
C ARG A 52 8.34 22.07 -9.21
N GLY A 53 8.70 20.94 -8.66
CA GLY A 53 8.03 19.68 -8.98
C GLY A 53 6.66 19.56 -8.32
N VAL A 54 5.76 18.86 -9.00
CA VAL A 54 4.43 18.51 -8.51
C VAL A 54 4.43 17.04 -8.13
N ASP A 55 4.01 16.74 -6.91
CA ASP A 55 3.82 15.37 -6.45
C ASP A 55 2.50 14.81 -7.00
N LYS A 56 2.47 13.52 -7.33
CA LYS A 56 1.30 12.87 -7.90
C LYS A 56 0.72 11.81 -6.96
N LEU A 57 -0.60 11.72 -6.93
CA LEU A 57 -1.34 10.61 -6.32
C LEU A 57 -2.13 9.90 -7.42
N LEU A 58 -1.67 8.74 -7.83
CA LEU A 58 -2.29 7.96 -8.90
C LEU A 58 -3.09 6.81 -8.31
N PHE A 59 -4.37 6.76 -8.63
CA PHE A 59 -5.28 5.69 -8.22
C PHE A 59 -5.74 4.90 -9.44
N LEU A 60 -5.78 3.59 -9.33
CA LEU A 60 -6.12 2.72 -10.46
C LEU A 60 -6.48 1.30 -10.00
N GLU A 61 -6.83 0.49 -10.95
CA GLU A 61 -6.87 -0.97 -10.87
C GLU A 61 -5.92 -1.56 -11.91
N HIS A 62 -5.48 -2.79 -11.71
CA HIS A 62 -4.76 -3.57 -12.72
C HIS A 62 -5.61 -4.74 -13.24
N PRO A 63 -5.37 -5.24 -14.46
CA PRO A 63 -5.73 -6.62 -14.81
C PRO A 63 -5.07 -7.61 -13.86
N ALA A 64 -5.66 -8.82 -13.76
CA ALA A 64 -5.10 -9.89 -12.92
C ALA A 64 -3.60 -10.11 -13.21
N THR A 65 -2.76 -9.94 -12.18
CA THR A 65 -1.30 -9.97 -12.33
C THR A 65 -0.63 -10.30 -10.99
N TYR A 66 0.28 -11.26 -10.97
CA TYR A 66 1.21 -11.45 -9.85
C TYR A 66 2.42 -10.55 -10.00
N THR A 67 2.87 -9.95 -8.90
CA THR A 67 4.11 -9.16 -8.88
C THR A 67 5.08 -9.71 -7.86
N ALA A 68 6.26 -10.15 -8.32
CA ALA A 68 7.33 -10.68 -7.48
C ALA A 68 8.33 -9.57 -7.14
N GLY A 69 8.34 -9.13 -5.88
CA GLY A 69 9.32 -8.17 -5.36
C GLY A 69 10.69 -8.80 -5.11
N LYS A 70 11.68 -7.98 -4.72
CA LYS A 70 13.09 -8.39 -4.56
C LYS A 70 13.33 -9.52 -3.56
N ARG A 71 12.41 -9.74 -2.60
CA ARG A 71 12.54 -10.75 -1.55
C ARG A 71 11.69 -12.00 -1.82
N THR A 72 11.07 -12.10 -3.00
CA THR A 72 10.28 -13.28 -3.38
C THR A 72 11.17 -14.50 -3.47
N GLN A 73 10.76 -15.57 -2.82
CA GLN A 73 11.43 -16.88 -2.82
C GLN A 73 10.75 -17.81 -3.83
N PRO A 74 11.43 -18.88 -4.29
CA PRO A 74 10.83 -19.85 -5.22
C PRO A 74 9.51 -20.45 -4.71
N GLU A 75 9.42 -20.72 -3.40
CA GLU A 75 8.24 -21.28 -2.74
C GLU A 75 7.06 -20.34 -2.63
N ASP A 76 7.26 -19.04 -2.91
CA ASP A 76 6.17 -18.06 -2.93
C ASP A 76 5.40 -18.04 -4.25
N LEU A 77 6.03 -18.58 -5.33
CA LEU A 77 5.53 -18.43 -6.68
C LEU A 77 4.25 -19.25 -6.89
N PRO A 78 3.35 -18.78 -7.77
CA PRO A 78 2.09 -19.48 -8.00
C PRO A 78 2.31 -20.83 -8.66
N ASP A 79 1.54 -21.83 -8.21
CA ASP A 79 1.48 -23.14 -8.81
C ASP A 79 0.29 -23.22 -9.79
N ASN A 80 0.56 -23.62 -11.05
CA ASN A 80 -0.47 -23.94 -12.05
C ASN A 80 -1.52 -22.83 -12.29
N ASP A 81 -1.10 -21.58 -12.34
CA ASP A 81 -1.94 -20.43 -12.62
C ASP A 81 -1.42 -19.69 -13.86
N ASP A 82 -2.27 -19.49 -14.87
CA ASP A 82 -1.94 -18.80 -16.11
C ASP A 82 -1.88 -17.26 -15.96
N THR A 83 -2.17 -16.73 -14.77
CA THR A 83 -2.09 -15.30 -14.48
C THR A 83 -0.64 -14.80 -14.68
N PRO A 84 -0.43 -13.71 -15.41
CA PRO A 84 0.89 -13.16 -15.65
C PRO A 84 1.67 -12.89 -14.35
N LEU A 85 2.94 -13.34 -14.32
CA LEU A 85 3.88 -13.07 -13.23
C LEU A 85 4.96 -12.09 -13.68
N ILE A 86 5.03 -10.94 -13.04
CA ILE A 86 5.98 -9.87 -13.35
C ILE A 86 6.98 -9.72 -12.20
N ARG A 87 8.28 -9.80 -12.50
CA ARG A 87 9.35 -9.51 -11.55
C ARG A 87 9.65 -8.02 -11.57
N ILE A 88 9.61 -7.40 -10.38
CA ILE A 88 9.75 -5.96 -10.23
C ILE A 88 10.72 -5.59 -9.10
N ASP A 89 11.09 -4.33 -9.07
CA ASP A 89 12.14 -3.81 -8.20
C ASP A 89 11.64 -3.17 -6.88
N ARG A 90 10.36 -3.39 -6.52
CA ARG A 90 9.83 -2.97 -5.21
C ARG A 90 10.35 -3.83 -4.06
N GLY A 91 10.26 -3.31 -2.86
CA GLY A 91 10.42 -4.10 -1.63
C GLY A 91 9.31 -5.16 -1.46
N GLY A 92 9.54 -6.11 -0.56
CA GLY A 92 8.58 -7.17 -0.25
C GLY A 92 8.73 -8.41 -1.12
N ARG A 93 7.82 -9.37 -0.89
CA ARG A 93 7.70 -10.65 -1.58
C ARG A 93 6.58 -10.57 -2.62
N ILE A 94 6.08 -11.71 -3.08
CA ILE A 94 4.99 -11.78 -4.07
C ILE A 94 3.67 -11.20 -3.52
N THR A 95 2.89 -10.61 -4.40
CA THR A 95 1.48 -10.27 -4.18
C THR A 95 0.72 -10.38 -5.50
N TRP A 96 -0.60 -10.28 -5.42
CA TRP A 96 -1.48 -10.25 -6.57
C TRP A 96 -2.16 -8.88 -6.69
N HIS A 97 -2.45 -8.48 -7.92
CA HIS A 97 -3.27 -7.33 -8.28
C HIS A 97 -4.35 -7.77 -9.26
N GLY A 98 -5.52 -7.14 -9.21
CA GLY A 98 -6.58 -7.43 -10.14
C GLY A 98 -7.80 -6.51 -9.97
N PRO A 99 -8.83 -6.70 -10.81
CA PRO A 99 -10.07 -5.93 -10.74
C PRO A 99 -10.68 -6.00 -9.34
N GLY A 100 -11.21 -4.86 -8.88
CA GLY A 100 -11.76 -4.74 -7.53
C GLY A 100 -10.74 -4.43 -6.43
N GLN A 101 -9.46 -4.29 -6.75
CA GLN A 101 -8.42 -3.87 -5.82
C GLN A 101 -8.01 -2.42 -6.12
N LEU A 102 -8.16 -1.52 -5.15
CA LEU A 102 -7.66 -0.15 -5.27
C LEU A 102 -6.16 -0.12 -5.13
N VAL A 103 -5.47 0.25 -6.20
CA VAL A 103 -4.03 0.49 -6.18
C VAL A 103 -3.76 1.99 -6.11
N GLY A 104 -2.85 2.38 -5.22
CA GLY A 104 -2.42 3.77 -5.07
C GLY A 104 -0.92 3.90 -5.21
N TYR A 105 -0.49 4.77 -6.11
CA TYR A 105 0.91 5.10 -6.38
C TYR A 105 1.20 6.58 -6.08
N PRO A 106 1.59 6.93 -4.85
CA PRO A 106 2.09 8.25 -4.55
C PRO A 106 3.51 8.40 -5.15
N ILE A 107 3.66 9.29 -6.13
CA ILE A 107 4.96 9.64 -6.71
C ILE A 107 5.33 11.00 -6.12
N ILE A 108 6.00 10.97 -4.98
CA ILE A 108 6.31 12.16 -4.19
C ILE A 108 7.80 12.26 -3.91
N ARG A 109 8.31 13.47 -3.80
CA ARG A 109 9.66 13.70 -3.31
C ARG A 109 9.64 13.84 -1.79
N LEU A 110 10.40 12.97 -1.13
CA LEU A 110 10.54 12.97 0.33
C LEU A 110 11.50 14.08 0.78
N ALA A 111 11.16 14.72 1.90
CA ALA A 111 12.02 15.66 2.58
C ALA A 111 13.31 15.00 3.09
N GLN A 112 14.33 15.80 3.36
CA GLN A 112 15.59 15.33 3.92
C GLN A 112 15.64 15.61 5.44
N PRO A 113 16.19 14.70 6.24
CA PRO A 113 16.75 13.38 5.87
C PRO A 113 15.67 12.39 5.45
N LEU A 114 15.97 11.49 4.51
CA LEU A 114 15.01 10.50 4.02
C LEU A 114 14.61 9.54 5.16
N ASP A 115 13.32 9.47 5.45
CA ASP A 115 12.75 8.49 6.38
C ASP A 115 11.70 7.63 5.68
N VAL A 116 12.15 6.49 5.12
CA VAL A 116 11.29 5.54 4.42
C VAL A 116 10.37 4.80 5.41
N VAL A 117 10.78 4.65 6.67
CA VAL A 117 9.96 4.01 7.70
C VAL A 117 8.78 4.90 8.06
N ASP A 118 9.02 6.20 8.29
CA ASP A 118 7.95 7.18 8.53
C ASP A 118 6.99 7.24 7.33
N TYR A 119 7.52 7.22 6.10
CA TYR A 119 6.68 7.17 4.89
C TYR A 119 5.75 5.94 4.86
N VAL A 120 6.27 4.75 5.16
CA VAL A 120 5.43 3.54 5.25
C VAL A 120 4.36 3.71 6.33
N ARG A 121 4.71 4.25 7.50
CA ARG A 121 3.77 4.48 8.60
C ARG A 121 2.66 5.46 8.23
N ARG A 122 2.95 6.48 7.41
CA ARG A 122 1.95 7.42 6.88
C ARG A 122 1.01 6.76 5.87
N LEU A 123 1.52 5.89 5.00
CA LEU A 123 0.67 5.10 4.11
C LEU A 123 -0.25 4.16 4.90
N GLU A 124 0.28 3.49 5.93
CA GLU A 124 -0.54 2.66 6.82
C GLU A 124 -1.61 3.48 7.54
N GLU A 125 -1.26 4.67 8.06
CA GLU A 125 -2.22 5.55 8.74
C GLU A 125 -3.36 5.98 7.82
N ALA A 126 -3.04 6.39 6.59
CA ALA A 126 -4.04 6.75 5.60
C ALA A 126 -5.01 5.60 5.30
N LEU A 127 -4.47 4.39 5.12
CA LEU A 127 -5.26 3.18 4.89
C LEU A 127 -6.13 2.80 6.10
N ILE A 128 -5.58 2.88 7.32
CA ILE A 128 -6.31 2.61 8.56
C ILE A 128 -7.45 3.61 8.72
N THR A 129 -7.18 4.89 8.48
CA THR A 129 -8.21 5.96 8.55
C THR A 129 -9.32 5.71 7.55
N ALA A 130 -8.99 5.36 6.31
CA ALA A 130 -9.99 5.01 5.30
C ALA A 130 -10.83 3.80 5.73
N CYS A 131 -10.20 2.73 6.22
CA CYS A 131 -10.90 1.55 6.75
C CYS A 131 -11.84 1.92 7.92
N HIS A 132 -11.36 2.70 8.89
CA HIS A 132 -12.18 3.12 10.04
C HIS A 132 -13.36 3.99 9.61
N THR A 133 -13.16 4.92 8.69
CA THR A 133 -14.22 5.78 8.15
C THR A 133 -15.31 4.98 7.45
N LEU A 134 -14.93 3.90 6.77
CA LEU A 134 -15.87 3.00 6.10
C LEU A 134 -16.62 2.07 7.07
N GLY A 135 -16.11 1.91 8.31
CA GLY A 135 -16.71 1.08 9.35
C GLY A 135 -15.87 -0.16 9.76
N VAL A 136 -14.71 -0.39 9.16
CA VAL A 136 -13.78 -1.47 9.54
C VAL A 136 -12.88 -0.96 10.68
N THR A 137 -13.45 -0.76 11.86
CA THR A 137 -12.80 -0.10 13.01
C THR A 137 -11.72 -0.93 13.70
N SER A 138 -11.61 -2.22 13.40
CA SER A 138 -10.56 -3.11 13.91
C SER A 138 -9.30 -3.13 13.05
N ALA A 139 -9.27 -2.39 11.94
CA ALA A 139 -8.09 -2.30 11.08
C ALA A 139 -6.94 -1.62 11.82
N GLY A 140 -5.73 -2.16 11.67
CA GLY A 140 -4.55 -1.65 12.36
C GLY A 140 -3.25 -2.20 11.80
N ARG A 141 -2.17 -2.00 12.55
CA ARG A 141 -0.82 -2.48 12.24
C ARG A 141 -0.50 -3.77 12.96
N VAL A 142 0.38 -4.58 12.36
CA VAL A 142 1.06 -5.69 13.02
C VAL A 142 2.54 -5.34 13.11
N GLU A 143 3.13 -5.49 14.27
CA GLU A 143 4.54 -5.22 14.46
C GLU A 143 5.42 -6.10 13.57
N GLY A 144 6.36 -5.49 12.86
CA GLY A 144 7.26 -6.21 11.95
C GLY A 144 6.65 -6.61 10.60
N ARG A 145 5.36 -6.33 10.35
CA ARG A 145 4.66 -6.66 9.11
C ARG A 145 4.07 -5.39 8.49
N SER A 146 4.57 -4.96 7.34
CA SER A 146 4.01 -3.80 6.62
C SER A 146 2.61 -4.10 6.06
N GLY A 147 1.80 -3.03 5.95
CA GLY A 147 0.43 -3.09 5.47
C GLY A 147 -0.60 -2.92 6.58
N VAL A 148 -1.87 -3.10 6.24
CA VAL A 148 -2.99 -2.97 7.18
C VAL A 148 -3.66 -4.31 7.37
N TRP A 149 -3.98 -4.61 8.62
CA TRP A 149 -4.40 -5.92 9.08
C TRP A 149 -5.64 -5.85 9.95
N LEU A 150 -6.36 -6.95 10.03
CA LEU A 150 -7.43 -7.16 11.00
C LEU A 150 -7.06 -8.30 11.94
N PRO A 151 -7.44 -8.21 13.23
CA PRO A 151 -7.15 -9.26 14.20
C PRO A 151 -7.95 -10.53 13.94
N THR A 152 -7.54 -11.61 14.57
CA THR A 152 -8.34 -12.81 14.71
C THR A 152 -9.68 -12.47 15.37
N ASP A 153 -10.78 -12.96 14.83
CA ASP A 153 -12.13 -12.79 15.38
C ASP A 153 -13.01 -14.02 15.17
N VAL A 154 -14.21 -13.98 15.69
CA VAL A 154 -15.21 -15.04 15.51
C VAL A 154 -16.48 -14.46 14.92
N VAL A 155 -16.81 -14.84 13.70
CA VAL A 155 -18.04 -14.43 13.02
C VAL A 155 -18.93 -15.63 12.79
N ARG A 156 -20.18 -15.59 13.30
CA ARG A 156 -21.17 -16.69 13.21
C ARG A 156 -20.61 -18.04 13.69
N GLY A 157 -19.81 -18.02 14.76
CA GLY A 157 -19.20 -19.22 15.33
C GLY A 157 -18.01 -19.78 14.57
N LYS A 158 -17.54 -19.13 13.51
CA LYS A 158 -16.34 -19.49 12.77
C LYS A 158 -15.19 -18.56 13.11
N LEU A 159 -14.05 -19.15 13.49
CA LEU A 159 -12.80 -18.43 13.71
C LEU A 159 -12.27 -17.94 12.36
N ARG A 160 -11.98 -16.64 12.29
CA ARG A 160 -11.22 -16.04 11.19
C ARG A 160 -9.84 -15.63 11.71
N PRO A 161 -8.75 -16.09 11.08
CA PRO A 161 -7.40 -15.73 11.53
C PRO A 161 -7.10 -14.25 11.32
N GLU A 162 -5.95 -13.80 11.82
CA GLU A 162 -5.35 -12.52 11.42
C GLU A 162 -5.29 -12.43 9.89
N ARG A 163 -5.70 -11.31 9.32
CA ARG A 163 -5.84 -11.17 7.87
C ARG A 163 -5.49 -9.78 7.37
N LYS A 164 -4.81 -9.75 6.23
CA LYS A 164 -4.37 -8.51 5.58
C LYS A 164 -5.46 -7.96 4.68
N ILE A 165 -5.79 -6.68 4.83
CA ILE A 165 -6.72 -5.96 3.96
C ILE A 165 -5.98 -5.06 2.96
N ALA A 166 -4.80 -4.55 3.31
CA ALA A 166 -4.00 -3.74 2.41
C ALA A 166 -2.51 -4.11 2.47
N ALA A 167 -1.89 -4.24 1.31
CA ALA A 167 -0.47 -4.48 1.14
C ALA A 167 0.26 -3.17 0.81
N ILE A 168 1.52 -3.05 1.26
CA ILE A 168 2.42 -1.93 0.92
C ILE A 168 3.73 -2.51 0.40
N GLY A 169 4.14 -2.02 -0.76
CA GLY A 169 5.42 -2.34 -1.36
C GLY A 169 5.91 -1.17 -2.19
N LEU A 170 7.06 -0.61 -1.85
CA LEU A 170 7.55 0.61 -2.45
C LEU A 170 9.04 0.55 -2.80
N ARG A 171 9.48 1.53 -3.57
CA ARG A 171 10.87 1.85 -3.84
C ARG A 171 11.05 3.36 -3.74
N VAL A 172 12.20 3.79 -3.26
CA VAL A 172 12.64 5.20 -3.32
C VAL A 172 13.87 5.29 -4.21
N THR A 173 13.86 6.19 -5.17
CA THR A 173 14.97 6.45 -6.07
C THR A 173 15.16 7.96 -6.25
N HIS A 174 16.38 8.45 -6.08
CA HIS A 174 16.70 9.90 -6.11
C HIS A 174 15.80 10.74 -5.17
N GLY A 175 15.37 10.16 -4.03
CA GLY A 175 14.47 10.81 -3.08
C GLY A 175 12.99 10.81 -3.48
N VAL A 176 12.63 10.20 -4.61
CA VAL A 176 11.25 10.09 -5.11
C VAL A 176 10.73 8.67 -4.91
N THR A 177 9.48 8.57 -4.47
CA THR A 177 8.79 7.29 -4.24
C THR A 177 8.22 6.72 -5.52
N MET A 178 8.19 5.40 -5.62
CA MET A 178 7.52 4.60 -6.66
C MET A 178 6.79 3.44 -6.02
N HIS A 179 5.82 2.86 -6.72
CA HIS A 179 4.86 1.90 -6.20
C HIS A 179 4.06 2.52 -5.04
N GLY A 180 3.58 1.74 -4.09
CA GLY A 180 2.79 2.27 -2.98
C GLY A 180 2.00 1.18 -2.29
N PHE A 181 0.67 1.18 -2.44
CA PHE A 181 -0.21 0.26 -1.75
C PHE A 181 -1.24 -0.38 -2.67
N ALA A 182 -1.82 -1.48 -2.17
CA ALA A 182 -2.97 -2.14 -2.76
C ALA A 182 -3.97 -2.46 -1.64
N LEU A 183 -5.17 -1.87 -1.72
CA LEU A 183 -6.28 -2.07 -0.79
C LEU A 183 -7.32 -2.98 -1.44
N ASN A 184 -7.59 -4.13 -0.82
CA ASN A 184 -8.62 -5.04 -1.29
C ASN A 184 -10.01 -4.44 -1.01
N CYS A 185 -10.77 -4.16 -2.08
CA CYS A 185 -12.12 -3.60 -1.99
C CYS A 185 -13.18 -4.67 -2.19
N ASP A 186 -13.44 -5.08 -3.42
CA ASP A 186 -14.38 -6.15 -3.80
C ASP A 186 -13.76 -7.23 -4.72
N ASN A 187 -12.43 -7.23 -4.82
CA ASN A 187 -11.71 -8.20 -5.64
C ASN A 187 -11.86 -9.64 -5.12
N SER A 188 -11.73 -10.61 -6.04
CA SER A 188 -11.57 -12.02 -5.65
C SER A 188 -10.33 -12.23 -4.80
N LEU A 189 -10.45 -13.09 -3.80
CA LEU A 189 -9.33 -13.54 -2.96
C LEU A 189 -8.76 -14.90 -3.41
N GLU A 190 -9.40 -15.54 -4.38
CA GLU A 190 -9.00 -16.85 -4.90
C GLU A 190 -7.54 -16.87 -5.39
N PRO A 191 -7.02 -15.88 -6.14
CA PRO A 191 -5.64 -15.89 -6.58
C PRO A 191 -4.59 -15.92 -5.46
N TYR A 192 -4.94 -15.48 -4.26
CA TYR A 192 -4.03 -15.57 -3.11
C TYR A 192 -3.83 -17.00 -2.60
N ASN A 193 -4.70 -17.95 -2.98
CA ASN A 193 -4.54 -19.37 -2.63
C ASN A 193 -3.40 -20.04 -3.40
N HIS A 194 -2.95 -19.45 -4.51
CA HIS A 194 -1.88 -19.97 -5.36
C HIS A 194 -0.48 -19.46 -4.99
N ILE A 195 -0.38 -18.57 -4.01
CA ILE A 195 0.88 -17.96 -3.57
C ILE A 195 1.01 -17.99 -2.05
N VAL A 196 2.22 -17.78 -1.54
CA VAL A 196 2.42 -17.43 -0.12
C VAL A 196 2.51 -15.90 -0.01
N PRO A 197 1.39 -15.18 0.22
CA PRO A 197 1.34 -13.73 0.13
C PRO A 197 2.28 -13.09 1.13
N CYS A 198 3.20 -12.25 0.68
CA CYS A 198 4.20 -11.60 1.52
C CYS A 198 5.08 -12.57 2.34
N GLY A 199 5.08 -13.88 2.00
CA GLY A 199 5.77 -14.93 2.76
C GLY A 199 5.18 -15.22 4.14
N ILE A 200 3.90 -14.94 4.32
CA ILE A 200 3.18 -15.12 5.58
C ILE A 200 2.17 -16.25 5.37
N SER A 201 2.49 -17.44 5.86
CA SER A 201 1.65 -18.63 5.73
C SER A 201 0.63 -18.80 6.85
N ASP A 202 0.73 -18.00 7.91
CA ASP A 202 -0.08 -18.07 9.12
C ASP A 202 -1.17 -16.99 9.19
N ALA A 203 -1.35 -16.20 8.14
CA ALA A 203 -2.37 -15.16 8.07
C ALA A 203 -3.16 -15.22 6.76
N GLY A 204 -4.41 -14.80 6.82
CA GLY A 204 -5.32 -14.71 5.68
C GLY A 204 -5.21 -13.37 4.95
N VAL A 205 -6.08 -13.23 3.97
CA VAL A 205 -6.40 -11.97 3.28
C VAL A 205 -7.90 -11.71 3.38
N THR A 206 -8.30 -10.45 3.25
CA THR A 206 -9.71 -10.05 3.27
C THR A 206 -9.95 -8.84 2.37
N THR A 207 -11.21 -8.45 2.19
CA THR A 207 -11.64 -7.28 1.43
C THR A 207 -12.53 -6.38 2.27
N LEU A 208 -12.69 -5.12 1.86
CA LEU A 208 -13.67 -4.21 2.46
C LEU A 208 -15.10 -4.75 2.34
N THR A 209 -15.44 -5.34 1.21
CA THR A 209 -16.76 -5.95 0.95
C THR A 209 -17.06 -7.09 1.93
N GLU A 210 -16.10 -8.01 2.16
CA GLU A 210 -16.28 -9.09 3.13
C GLU A 210 -16.43 -8.59 4.56
N GLU A 211 -15.65 -7.60 4.96
CA GLU A 211 -15.71 -7.08 6.34
C GLU A 211 -16.96 -6.26 6.62
N LEU A 212 -17.49 -5.55 5.61
CA LEU A 212 -18.66 -4.67 5.76
C LEU A 212 -19.98 -5.31 5.37
N GLY A 213 -19.96 -6.46 4.67
CA GLY A 213 -21.14 -7.12 4.16
C GLY A 213 -21.92 -6.33 3.11
N ARG A 214 -21.25 -5.42 2.41
CA ARG A 214 -21.80 -4.61 1.31
C ARG A 214 -20.72 -4.32 0.29
N ASP A 215 -21.08 -4.13 -0.97
CA ASP A 215 -20.14 -3.86 -2.05
C ASP A 215 -19.42 -2.53 -1.83
N ILE A 216 -18.10 -2.56 -1.92
CA ILE A 216 -17.20 -1.39 -1.86
C ILE A 216 -16.28 -1.44 -3.06
N ARG A 217 -16.57 -0.66 -4.08
CA ARG A 217 -15.76 -0.62 -5.30
C ARG A 217 -14.59 0.36 -5.18
N PRO A 218 -13.45 0.10 -5.83
CA PRO A 218 -12.30 1.00 -5.80
C PRO A 218 -12.63 2.45 -6.11
N HIS A 219 -13.36 2.70 -7.19
CA HIS A 219 -13.72 4.06 -7.61
C HIS A 219 -14.51 4.83 -6.55
N ASP A 220 -15.39 4.16 -5.80
CA ASP A 220 -16.29 4.81 -4.84
C ASP A 220 -15.53 5.40 -3.64
N ILE A 221 -14.32 4.90 -3.37
CA ILE A 221 -13.51 5.31 -2.22
C ILE A 221 -12.26 6.13 -2.58
N VAL A 222 -12.04 6.46 -3.86
CA VAL A 222 -10.88 7.26 -4.30
C VAL A 222 -10.82 8.60 -3.58
N GLY A 223 -11.95 9.30 -3.44
CA GLY A 223 -12.01 10.59 -2.74
C GLY A 223 -11.59 10.47 -1.28
N LEU A 224 -12.13 9.48 -0.56
CA LEU A 224 -11.75 9.19 0.83
C LEU A 224 -10.27 8.84 0.94
N MET A 225 -9.77 7.98 0.04
CA MET A 225 -8.37 7.54 0.08
C MET A 225 -7.41 8.69 -0.22
N ARG A 226 -7.75 9.56 -1.19
CA ARG A 226 -7.02 10.81 -1.48
C ARG A 226 -6.90 11.68 -0.23
N ASP A 227 -8.02 11.98 0.41
CA ASP A 227 -8.05 12.90 1.56
C ASP A 227 -7.27 12.33 2.75
N SER A 228 -7.40 11.02 2.99
CA SER A 228 -6.64 10.31 4.03
C SER A 228 -5.13 10.31 3.74
N LEU A 229 -4.72 10.12 2.47
CA LEU A 229 -3.32 10.17 2.07
C LEU A 229 -2.73 11.57 2.25
N ILE A 230 -3.41 12.59 1.78
CA ILE A 230 -2.97 13.99 1.89
C ILE A 230 -2.78 14.33 3.37
N ALA A 231 -3.77 14.03 4.22
CA ALA A 231 -3.69 14.32 5.65
C ALA A 231 -2.51 13.62 6.34
N ALA A 232 -2.24 12.37 5.99
CA ALA A 232 -1.13 11.61 6.56
C ALA A 232 0.24 12.09 6.03
N LEU A 233 0.36 12.34 4.72
CA LEU A 233 1.61 12.76 4.09
C LEU A 233 2.00 14.19 4.48
N ASP A 234 1.04 15.09 4.58
CA ASP A 234 1.27 16.49 5.01
C ASP A 234 1.37 16.64 6.53
N GLY A 235 1.13 15.56 7.27
CA GLY A 235 1.28 15.54 8.73
C GLY A 235 0.19 16.29 9.49
N THR A 236 -0.94 16.59 8.85
CA THR A 236 -2.13 17.16 9.50
C THR A 236 -2.88 16.10 10.31
N GLN A 237 -2.70 14.82 9.98
CA GLN A 237 -3.16 13.70 10.78
C GLN A 237 -1.97 13.05 11.49
N PRO A 238 -1.99 12.94 12.83
CA PRO A 238 -0.93 12.27 13.56
C PRO A 238 -0.96 10.77 13.30
N ILE A 239 0.23 10.15 13.21
CA ILE A 239 0.37 8.71 13.12
C ILE A 239 -0.02 8.10 14.46
N THR A 240 -1.04 7.25 14.45
CA THR A 240 -1.50 6.54 15.64
C THR A 240 -0.62 5.31 15.94
N THR A 241 -0.65 4.85 17.20
CA THR A 241 -0.02 3.59 17.60
C THR A 241 -0.98 2.41 17.48
N SER A 242 -2.00 2.50 16.60
CA SER A 242 -3.02 1.47 16.40
C SER A 242 -2.39 0.17 15.91
N THR A 243 -1.92 -0.65 16.84
CA THR A 243 -1.56 -2.05 16.60
C THR A 243 -2.77 -2.91 16.91
N ILE A 244 -3.06 -3.89 16.07
CA ILE A 244 -4.05 -4.90 16.43
C ILE A 244 -3.54 -5.72 17.62
N PRO A 245 -4.43 -6.21 18.52
CA PRO A 245 -4.01 -7.04 19.63
C PRO A 245 -3.21 -8.25 19.16
N ASP A 246 -2.11 -8.55 19.84
CA ASP A 246 -1.37 -9.80 19.63
C ASP A 246 -2.23 -10.93 20.16
N ASP A 247 -2.63 -11.86 19.29
CA ASP A 247 -3.45 -13.02 19.63
C ASP A 247 -2.68 -14.13 20.37
N GLY A 248 -1.42 -13.88 20.71
CA GLY A 248 -0.56 -14.80 21.46
C GLY A 248 -0.09 -16.02 20.63
N HIS A 249 -0.39 -16.09 19.35
CA HIS A 249 0.18 -17.09 18.47
C HIS A 249 1.67 -16.82 18.34
N LYS A 250 2.52 -17.73 18.83
CA LYS A 250 3.97 -17.64 18.76
C LYS A 250 4.38 -17.40 17.30
N ARG A 251 4.77 -16.17 17.00
CA ARG A 251 5.40 -15.81 15.73
C ARG A 251 6.63 -16.71 15.60
N ILE A 252 6.58 -17.68 14.71
CA ILE A 252 7.74 -18.50 14.38
C ILE A 252 8.75 -17.53 13.77
N LYS A 253 9.79 -17.18 14.52
CA LYS A 253 10.94 -16.46 13.98
C LYS A 253 11.60 -17.41 12.99
N VAL A 254 11.35 -17.21 11.71
CA VAL A 254 12.17 -17.81 10.66
C VAL A 254 13.51 -17.10 10.74
N GLN A 255 14.53 -17.85 11.18
CA GLN A 255 15.93 -17.41 11.24
C GLN A 255 16.47 -17.22 9.82
#